data_f9f47e8e5721c167ff88f8e990d9c643
#
_entry.id   f9f47e8e5721c167ff88f8e990d9c643
#
_cell.length_a   1.000
_cell.length_b   1.000
_cell.length_c   1.000
_cell.angle_alpha   90.00
_cell.angle_beta   90.00
_cell.angle_gamma   90.00
#
_symmetry.space_group_name_H-M   'P 1'
#
loop_
_entity.id
_entity.type
_entity.pdbx_description
1 polymer ?
#
loop_
_entity_poly.entity_id
_entity_poly.type
_entity_poly.pdbx_seq_one_letter_code
_entity_poly.pdbx_strand_id
1 'polypeptide(L)'
;SDFVQQQNNICDFKSSDSWVILSPIEQSIKRKIEAVGTPLKDWDIQINYGIKTGFNDAFIISTEKRNEILANCKNADERQRTDELIRPILRGRDIKRYIYDWADVWLINTHNGIKGRLERIHIEDYPAVKAHLDQFWDKIKDRADQGDTPYNLRNCAYLEDFCKPKI
;
A
#
# COMPACT_ATOMS: atom_id res chain seq x y z
N SER A 1 -38.40 -27.59 -8.96
CA SER A 1 -39.28 -26.75 -8.17
C SER A 1 -39.18 -25.32 -8.66
N ASP A 2 -40.26 -24.59 -8.65
CA ASP A 2 -40.40 -23.22 -9.18
C ASP A 2 -39.34 -22.25 -8.67
N PHE A 3 -38.84 -22.42 -7.44
CA PHE A 3 -37.77 -21.63 -6.86
C PHE A 3 -36.46 -21.70 -7.69
N VAL A 4 -36.03 -22.89 -8.08
CA VAL A 4 -34.81 -23.07 -8.91
C VAL A 4 -34.98 -22.46 -10.30
N GLN A 5 -36.16 -22.55 -10.86
CA GLN A 5 -36.44 -21.94 -12.17
C GLN A 5 -36.50 -20.41 -12.11
N GLN A 6 -37.04 -19.83 -11.04
CA GLN A 6 -37.15 -18.38 -10.87
C GLN A 6 -35.82 -17.70 -10.47
N GLN A 7 -34.91 -18.42 -9.83
CA GLN A 7 -33.61 -17.93 -9.39
C GLN A 7 -32.43 -18.35 -10.28
N ASN A 8 -32.73 -18.93 -11.43
CA ASN A 8 -31.74 -19.44 -12.36
C ASN A 8 -31.21 -18.33 -13.25
N ASN A 9 -29.90 -18.10 -13.28
CA ASN A 9 -29.22 -17.22 -14.19
C ASN A 9 -28.53 -18.07 -15.29
N ILE A 10 -28.90 -17.89 -16.55
CA ILE A 10 -28.20 -18.50 -17.66
C ILE A 10 -26.95 -17.66 -17.96
N CYS A 11 -25.78 -18.24 -17.79
CA CYS A 11 -24.49 -17.62 -18.06
C CYS A 11 -23.83 -18.33 -19.24
N ASP A 12 -23.36 -17.55 -20.21
CA ASP A 12 -22.58 -18.04 -21.34
C ASP A 12 -21.09 -17.83 -21.01
N PHE A 13 -20.40 -18.91 -20.68
CA PHE A 13 -18.98 -18.88 -20.33
C PHE A 13 -18.15 -19.19 -21.58
N LYS A 14 -17.45 -18.19 -22.10
CA LYS A 14 -16.50 -18.37 -23.21
C LYS A 14 -15.09 -18.62 -22.64
N SER A 15 -14.67 -19.87 -22.72
CA SER A 15 -13.31 -20.38 -22.48
C SER A 15 -12.60 -19.89 -21.20
N SER A 16 -11.43 -19.24 -21.30
CA SER A 16 -10.50 -18.96 -20.20
C SER A 16 -10.71 -17.63 -19.47
N ASP A 17 -11.77 -16.87 -19.78
CA ASP A 17 -12.02 -15.59 -19.12
C ASP A 17 -12.53 -15.77 -17.68
N SER A 18 -12.34 -14.74 -16.87
CA SER A 18 -12.86 -14.72 -15.49
C SER A 18 -14.37 -14.91 -15.50
N TRP A 19 -14.86 -15.92 -14.81
CA TRP A 19 -16.28 -16.20 -14.70
C TRP A 19 -16.97 -15.23 -13.76
N VAL A 20 -17.93 -14.50 -14.29
CA VAL A 20 -18.78 -13.59 -13.52
C VAL A 20 -20.24 -13.99 -13.71
N ILE A 21 -20.90 -14.37 -12.63
CA ILE A 21 -22.32 -14.72 -12.65
C ILE A 21 -23.11 -13.42 -12.45
N LEU A 22 -23.78 -12.98 -13.51
CA LEU A 22 -24.55 -11.74 -13.55
C LEU A 22 -26.01 -12.03 -13.88
N SER A 23 -26.91 -11.27 -13.28
CA SER A 23 -28.32 -11.24 -13.71
C SER A 23 -28.45 -10.71 -15.13
N PRO A 24 -29.60 -10.95 -15.84
CA PRO A 24 -29.82 -10.43 -17.18
C PRO A 24 -29.65 -8.90 -17.28
N ILE A 25 -30.05 -8.15 -16.25
CA ILE A 25 -29.90 -6.70 -16.21
C ILE A 25 -28.42 -6.31 -16.13
N GLU A 26 -27.67 -6.92 -15.24
CA GLU A 26 -26.23 -6.66 -15.09
C GLU A 26 -25.46 -7.04 -16.34
N GLN A 27 -25.80 -8.14 -17.01
CA GLN A 27 -25.24 -8.53 -18.32
C GLN A 27 -25.53 -7.49 -19.40
N SER A 28 -26.74 -6.92 -19.41
CA SER A 28 -27.11 -5.86 -20.33
C SER A 28 -26.33 -4.59 -20.10
N ILE A 29 -26.16 -4.20 -18.83
CA ILE A 29 -25.34 -3.03 -18.41
C ILE A 29 -23.87 -3.26 -18.80
N LYS A 30 -23.31 -4.42 -18.47
CA LYS A 30 -21.94 -4.78 -18.83
C LYS A 30 -21.70 -4.65 -20.32
N ARG A 31 -22.57 -5.24 -21.15
CA ARG A 31 -22.47 -5.15 -22.63
C ARG A 31 -22.50 -3.71 -23.14
N LYS A 32 -23.37 -2.85 -22.56
CA LYS A 32 -23.41 -1.43 -22.93
C LYS A 32 -22.13 -0.69 -22.54
N ILE A 33 -21.59 -0.93 -21.36
CA ILE A 33 -20.33 -0.33 -20.92
C ILE A 33 -19.18 -0.78 -21.84
N GLU A 34 -19.10 -2.06 -22.15
CA GLU A 34 -18.04 -2.62 -23.01
C GLU A 34 -18.13 -2.13 -24.46
N ALA A 35 -19.33 -1.81 -24.93
CA ALA A 35 -19.53 -1.31 -26.30
C ALA A 35 -19.08 0.14 -26.50
N VAL A 36 -19.09 0.97 -25.45
CA VAL A 36 -18.77 2.41 -25.55
C VAL A 36 -17.55 2.83 -24.71
N GLY A 37 -17.18 2.01 -23.74
CA GLY A 37 -16.08 2.28 -22.83
C GLY A 37 -14.72 1.89 -23.37
N THR A 38 -13.68 2.63 -23.00
CA THR A 38 -12.30 2.22 -23.22
C THR A 38 -11.83 1.41 -22.01
N PRO A 39 -11.37 0.16 -22.19
CA PRO A 39 -10.83 -0.62 -21.08
C PRO A 39 -9.68 0.11 -20.36
N LEU A 40 -9.66 0.04 -19.03
CA LEU A 40 -8.64 0.73 -18.21
C LEU A 40 -7.20 0.34 -18.59
N LYS A 41 -6.98 -0.88 -19.05
CA LYS A 41 -5.68 -1.38 -19.54
C LYS A 41 -5.16 -0.62 -20.78
N ASP A 42 -6.06 0.03 -21.54
CA ASP A 42 -5.75 0.75 -22.77
C ASP A 42 -5.56 2.26 -22.52
N TRP A 43 -5.66 2.69 -21.24
CA TRP A 43 -5.40 4.06 -20.83
C TRP A 43 -3.89 4.26 -20.59
N ASP A 44 -3.40 5.46 -20.82
CA ASP A 44 -2.02 5.85 -20.48
C ASP A 44 -1.89 6.11 -18.97
N ILE A 45 -2.09 5.07 -18.18
CA ILE A 45 -2.01 5.11 -16.71
C ILE A 45 -1.19 3.94 -16.19
N GLN A 46 -0.59 4.14 -15.01
CA GLN A 46 0.05 3.09 -14.24
C GLN A 46 -0.74 2.81 -12.97
N ILE A 47 -1.04 1.54 -12.73
CA ILE A 47 -1.73 1.08 -11.52
C ILE A 47 -0.73 0.31 -10.68
N ASN A 48 -0.28 0.93 -9.59
CA ASN A 48 0.71 0.37 -8.70
C ASN A 48 0.09 -0.02 -7.35
N TYR A 49 0.65 -1.02 -6.70
CA TYR A 49 0.31 -1.34 -5.31
C TYR A 49 0.85 -0.25 -4.38
N GLY A 50 0.22 -0.08 -3.21
CA GLY A 50 0.78 0.69 -2.11
C GLY A 50 2.02 0.03 -1.50
N ILE A 51 2.68 0.73 -0.59
CA ILE A 51 3.80 0.19 0.18
C ILE A 51 3.32 -0.97 1.04
N LYS A 52 4.01 -2.10 0.96
CA LYS A 52 3.73 -3.29 1.76
C LYS A 52 4.71 -3.37 2.92
N THR A 53 4.17 -3.38 4.13
CA THR A 53 4.95 -3.44 5.37
C THR A 53 5.17 -4.87 5.86
N GLY A 54 4.30 -5.79 5.48
CA GLY A 54 4.26 -7.16 6.02
C GLY A 54 3.83 -7.24 7.50
N PHE A 55 3.96 -6.16 8.27
CA PHE A 55 3.45 -6.03 9.63
C PHE A 55 3.19 -4.56 9.98
N ASN A 56 1.96 -4.13 9.86
CA ASN A 56 1.58 -2.72 9.97
C ASN A 56 1.89 -2.11 11.34
N ASP A 57 1.71 -2.84 12.44
CA ASP A 57 1.83 -2.31 13.79
C ASP A 57 3.25 -1.81 14.13
N ALA A 58 4.28 -2.34 13.45
CA ALA A 58 5.65 -1.88 13.60
C ALA A 58 5.96 -0.66 12.72
N PHE A 59 5.37 -0.56 11.52
CA PHE A 59 5.77 0.42 10.51
C PHE A 59 4.78 1.55 10.31
N ILE A 60 3.51 1.39 10.74
CA ILE A 60 2.48 2.43 10.68
C ILE A 60 2.19 2.90 12.10
N ILE A 61 2.58 4.11 12.40
CA ILE A 61 2.57 4.68 13.76
C ILE A 61 1.67 5.92 13.85
N SER A 62 1.22 6.24 15.05
CA SER A 62 0.50 7.49 15.33
C SER A 62 1.44 8.70 15.42
N THR A 63 0.86 9.89 15.42
CA THR A 63 1.60 11.15 15.63
C THR A 63 2.32 11.17 17.00
N GLU A 64 1.70 10.64 18.05
CA GLU A 64 2.30 10.53 19.38
C GLU A 64 3.56 9.65 19.34
N LYS A 65 3.47 8.47 18.72
CA LYS A 65 4.59 7.55 18.58
C LYS A 65 5.72 8.13 17.71
N ARG A 66 5.38 8.85 16.63
CA ARG A 66 6.36 9.60 15.83
C ARG A 66 7.11 10.62 16.70
N ASN A 67 6.40 11.41 17.48
CA ASN A 67 6.99 12.42 18.35
C ASN A 67 7.89 11.79 19.43
N GLU A 68 7.47 10.66 19.99
CA GLU A 68 8.30 9.88 20.95
C GLU A 68 9.61 9.41 20.31
N ILE A 69 9.55 8.83 19.08
CA ILE A 69 10.76 8.39 18.35
C ILE A 69 11.68 9.58 18.08
N LEU A 70 11.14 10.72 17.63
CA LEU A 70 11.91 11.93 17.37
C LEU A 70 12.54 12.52 18.64
N ALA A 71 11.88 12.41 19.79
CA ALA A 71 12.42 12.84 21.08
C ALA A 71 13.57 11.94 21.57
N ASN A 72 13.58 10.67 21.16
CA ASN A 72 14.60 9.70 21.52
C ASN A 72 15.85 9.73 20.62
N CYS A 73 15.87 10.59 19.59
CA CYS A 73 17.06 10.78 18.76
C CYS A 73 18.20 11.42 19.57
N LYS A 74 19.41 10.93 19.37
CA LYS A 74 20.59 11.33 20.17
C LYS A 74 21.09 12.74 19.86
N ASN A 75 20.87 13.22 18.66
CA ASN A 75 21.33 14.53 18.21
C ASN A 75 20.40 15.11 17.12
N ALA A 76 20.64 16.36 16.73
CA ALA A 76 19.83 17.07 15.73
C ALA A 76 19.88 16.41 14.36
N ASP A 77 21.03 15.88 13.95
CA ASP A 77 21.19 15.25 12.64
C ASP A 77 20.42 13.94 12.53
N GLU A 78 20.45 13.10 13.57
CA GLU A 78 19.62 11.90 13.63
C GLU A 78 18.13 12.27 13.60
N ARG A 79 17.75 13.29 14.38
CA ARG A 79 16.36 13.75 14.44
C ARG A 79 15.87 14.23 13.08
N GLN A 80 16.68 15.02 12.36
CA GLN A 80 16.33 15.49 11.03
C GLN A 80 16.15 14.32 10.05
N ARG A 81 17.13 13.41 9.98
CA ARG A 81 17.03 12.22 9.11
C ARG A 81 15.83 11.34 9.47
N THR A 82 15.56 11.17 10.76
CA THR A 82 14.40 10.38 11.22
C THR A 82 13.08 11.05 10.85
N ASP A 83 12.99 12.38 10.95
CA ASP A 83 11.83 13.14 10.52
C ASP A 83 11.58 13.03 9.01
N GLU A 84 12.64 13.05 8.23
CA GLU A 84 12.58 12.84 6.78
C GLU A 84 12.21 11.40 6.40
N LEU A 85 12.59 10.42 7.23
CA LEU A 85 12.27 9.00 7.03
C LEU A 85 10.79 8.69 7.30
N ILE A 86 10.21 9.32 8.32
CA ILE A 86 8.81 9.08 8.74
C ILE A 86 7.89 9.98 7.93
N ARG A 87 7.06 9.37 7.07
CA ARG A 87 6.18 10.07 6.12
C ARG A 87 4.71 9.89 6.45
N PRO A 88 3.87 10.91 6.26
CA PRO A 88 2.43 10.72 6.39
C PRO A 88 1.95 9.73 5.33
N ILE A 89 1.00 8.88 5.70
CA ILE A 89 0.40 7.89 4.79
C ILE A 89 -1.11 8.01 4.76
N LEU A 90 -1.69 7.87 3.56
CA LEU A 90 -3.12 7.69 3.35
C LEU A 90 -3.39 6.20 3.07
N ARG A 91 -4.30 5.63 3.84
CA ARG A 91 -4.81 4.28 3.59
C ARG A 91 -6.01 4.36 2.65
N GLY A 92 -6.35 3.30 1.95
CA GLY A 92 -7.51 3.28 1.05
C GLY A 92 -8.81 3.76 1.70
N ARG A 93 -9.05 3.45 2.99
CA ARG A 93 -10.23 3.91 3.75
C ARG A 93 -10.23 5.41 4.07
N ASP A 94 -9.07 6.06 4.00
CA ASP A 94 -8.93 7.50 4.28
C ASP A 94 -9.22 8.33 3.02
N ILE A 95 -9.31 7.69 1.85
CA ILE A 95 -9.63 8.32 0.56
C ILE A 95 -11.14 8.26 0.36
N LYS A 96 -11.76 9.43 0.16
CA LYS A 96 -13.18 9.61 -0.10
C LYS A 96 -13.38 10.16 -1.51
N ARG A 97 -14.64 10.31 -1.95
CA ARG A 97 -14.95 10.92 -3.24
C ARG A 97 -14.52 12.39 -3.26
N TYR A 98 -13.47 12.67 -4.02
CA TYR A 98 -12.87 14.00 -4.23
C TYR A 98 -12.21 14.65 -3.01
N ILE A 99 -11.97 13.90 -1.92
CA ILE A 99 -11.34 14.39 -0.68
C ILE A 99 -10.63 13.23 0.02
N TYR A 100 -9.72 13.53 0.91
CA TYR A 100 -9.17 12.57 1.85
C TYR A 100 -9.41 13.03 3.28
N ASP A 101 -9.49 12.06 4.19
CA ASP A 101 -9.64 12.26 5.63
C ASP A 101 -8.44 11.58 6.30
N TRP A 102 -7.39 12.35 6.55
CA TRP A 102 -6.15 11.81 7.10
C TRP A 102 -6.32 11.43 8.57
N ALA A 103 -5.98 10.20 8.90
CA ALA A 103 -6.20 9.62 10.22
C ALA A 103 -4.97 9.73 11.14
N ASP A 104 -4.14 10.76 10.99
CA ASP A 104 -2.94 11.01 11.80
C ASP A 104 -1.99 9.81 11.90
N VAL A 105 -1.80 9.10 10.79
CA VAL A 105 -0.91 7.94 10.71
C VAL A 105 0.28 8.20 9.81
N TRP A 106 1.41 7.64 10.23
CA TRP A 106 2.72 7.83 9.61
C TRP A 106 3.35 6.48 9.28
N LEU A 107 4.08 6.43 8.18
CA LEU A 107 4.87 5.28 7.76
C LEU A 107 6.33 5.50 8.13
N ILE A 108 6.94 4.56 8.84
CA ILE A 108 8.39 4.44 8.95
C ILE A 108 8.89 3.86 7.63
N ASN A 109 9.37 4.75 6.74
CA ASN A 109 9.70 4.39 5.36
C ASN A 109 11.13 3.85 5.23
N THR A 110 11.44 2.79 5.93
CA THR A 110 12.73 2.07 5.81
C THR A 110 12.81 1.31 4.47
N HIS A 111 12.80 2.05 3.37
CA HIS A 111 12.80 1.47 2.03
C HIS A 111 14.05 0.65 1.74
N ASN A 112 13.91 -0.33 0.86
CA ASN A 112 15.00 -1.22 0.42
C ASN A 112 15.80 -0.64 -0.77
N GLY A 113 15.61 0.65 -1.06
CA GLY A 113 16.25 1.33 -2.17
C GLY A 113 15.72 0.95 -3.55
N ILE A 114 16.39 1.44 -4.57
CA ILE A 114 16.17 1.12 -5.98
C ILE A 114 17.53 0.83 -6.59
N LYS A 115 17.75 -0.37 -7.10
CA LYS A 115 19.05 -0.80 -7.64
C LYS A 115 19.62 0.19 -8.65
N GLY A 116 20.82 0.69 -8.37
CA GLY A 116 21.55 1.64 -9.21
C GLY A 116 21.05 3.11 -9.15
N ARG A 117 20.05 3.44 -8.31
CA ARG A 117 19.48 4.80 -8.23
C ARG A 117 19.35 5.32 -6.80
N LEU A 118 18.92 4.50 -5.89
CA LEU A 118 18.66 4.90 -4.50
C LEU A 118 19.18 3.80 -3.58
N GLU A 119 20.06 4.17 -2.66
CA GLU A 119 20.57 3.26 -1.65
C GLU A 119 19.46 2.89 -0.65
N ARG A 120 19.52 1.65 -0.12
CA ARG A 120 18.59 1.22 0.92
C ARG A 120 18.83 1.97 2.22
N ILE A 121 17.83 2.05 3.05
CA ILE A 121 17.99 2.58 4.41
C ILE A 121 18.78 1.57 5.26
N HIS A 122 19.89 2.05 5.85
CA HIS A 122 20.65 1.32 6.85
C HIS A 122 20.11 1.68 8.23
N ILE A 123 19.53 0.71 8.91
CA ILE A 123 18.83 0.95 10.19
C ILE A 123 19.76 1.44 11.29
N GLU A 124 21.04 1.13 11.18
CA GLU A 124 22.09 1.54 12.11
C GLU A 124 22.26 3.07 12.16
N ASP A 125 21.91 3.77 11.09
CA ASP A 125 21.93 5.23 10.99
C ASP A 125 20.75 5.90 11.71
N TYR A 126 19.78 5.09 12.18
CA TYR A 126 18.52 5.51 12.79
C TYR A 126 18.28 4.78 14.13
N PRO A 127 19.13 4.98 15.15
CA PRO A 127 19.05 4.23 16.40
C PRO A 127 17.69 4.31 17.11
N ALA A 128 17.03 5.47 17.08
CA ALA A 128 15.71 5.64 17.69
C ALA A 128 14.61 4.83 16.95
N VAL A 129 14.66 4.78 15.62
CA VAL A 129 13.76 3.94 14.81
C VAL A 129 14.06 2.47 15.04
N LYS A 130 15.35 2.09 15.09
CA LYS A 130 15.77 0.72 15.40
C LYS A 130 15.22 0.25 16.73
N ALA A 131 15.37 1.06 17.78
CA ALA A 131 14.86 0.73 19.10
C ALA A 131 13.34 0.55 19.14
N HIS A 132 12.59 1.28 18.31
CA HIS A 132 11.16 1.05 18.12
C HIS A 132 10.88 -0.28 17.41
N LEU A 133 11.55 -0.55 16.28
CA LEU A 133 11.33 -1.77 15.51
C LEU A 133 11.77 -3.03 16.25
N ASP A 134 12.80 -2.96 17.08
CA ASP A 134 13.28 -4.06 17.93
C ASP A 134 12.20 -4.56 18.90
N GLN A 135 11.25 -3.72 19.31
CA GLN A 135 10.11 -4.13 20.15
C GLN A 135 9.18 -5.13 19.41
N PHE A 136 9.24 -5.13 18.10
CA PHE A 136 8.45 -6.02 17.24
C PHE A 136 9.30 -7.11 16.57
N TRP A 137 10.55 -7.32 17.04
CA TRP A 137 11.51 -8.22 16.37
C TRP A 137 10.93 -9.58 16.04
N ASP A 138 10.25 -10.23 16.98
CA ASP A 138 9.66 -11.56 16.77
C ASP A 138 8.59 -11.61 15.67
N LYS A 139 8.02 -10.47 15.30
CA LYS A 139 7.02 -10.35 14.24
C LYS A 139 7.60 -9.91 12.91
N ILE A 140 8.70 -9.13 12.94
CA ILE A 140 9.27 -8.58 11.70
C ILE A 140 10.41 -9.43 11.14
N LYS A 141 11.11 -10.24 11.94
CA LYS A 141 12.26 -11.04 11.52
C LYS A 141 11.97 -12.02 10.39
N ASP A 142 10.77 -12.60 10.35
CA ASP A 142 10.37 -13.64 9.40
C ASP A 142 9.15 -13.24 8.55
N ARG A 143 8.85 -11.92 8.43
CA ARG A 143 7.67 -11.47 7.67
C ARG A 143 7.86 -11.65 6.16
N ALA A 144 6.80 -11.95 5.43
CA ALA A 144 6.83 -12.24 4.00
C ALA A 144 7.19 -11.02 3.12
N ASP A 145 6.79 -9.81 3.53
CA ASP A 145 7.00 -8.58 2.77
C ASP A 145 8.19 -7.76 3.34
N GLN A 146 9.33 -8.40 3.53
CA GLN A 146 10.58 -7.71 3.92
C GLN A 146 11.48 -7.41 2.72
N GLY A 147 12.41 -6.46 2.91
CA GLY A 147 13.51 -6.19 1.99
C GLY A 147 14.73 -7.06 2.27
N ASP A 148 15.93 -6.52 2.07
CA ASP A 148 17.20 -7.22 2.27
C ASP A 148 17.46 -7.54 3.76
N THR A 149 16.85 -6.76 4.65
CA THR A 149 16.89 -7.03 6.09
C THR A 149 15.47 -6.99 6.68
N PRO A 150 15.25 -7.58 7.87
CA PRO A 150 13.97 -7.48 8.56
C PRO A 150 13.51 -6.06 8.87
N TYR A 151 14.41 -5.10 8.91
CA TYR A 151 14.07 -3.70 9.13
C TYR A 151 13.60 -3.00 7.86
N ASN A 152 13.97 -3.51 6.67
CA ASN A 152 13.61 -2.88 5.42
C ASN A 152 12.25 -3.32 4.91
N LEU A 153 11.51 -2.38 4.36
CA LEU A 153 10.27 -2.64 3.62
C LEU A 153 10.57 -3.39 2.31
N ARG A 154 9.58 -4.10 1.78
CA ARG A 154 9.69 -4.78 0.49
C ARG A 154 10.12 -3.83 -0.62
N ASN A 155 10.88 -4.33 -1.59
CA ASN A 155 11.28 -3.58 -2.79
C ASN A 155 10.07 -2.95 -3.49
N CYS A 156 10.21 -1.66 -3.81
CA CYS A 156 9.21 -0.89 -4.53
C CYS A 156 9.91 -0.10 -5.65
N ALA A 157 9.76 -0.55 -6.89
CA ALA A 157 10.42 0.08 -8.05
C ALA A 157 9.88 1.48 -8.38
N TYR A 158 8.68 1.82 -7.89
CA TYR A 158 7.98 3.08 -8.12
C TYR A 158 7.90 3.95 -6.86
N LEU A 159 8.89 3.85 -5.98
CA LEU A 159 8.92 4.59 -4.71
C LEU A 159 8.82 6.12 -4.92
N GLU A 160 9.43 6.64 -5.98
CA GLU A 160 9.41 8.06 -6.35
C GLU A 160 8.01 8.54 -6.79
N ASP A 161 7.14 7.64 -7.24
CA ASP A 161 5.81 8.00 -7.70
C ASP A 161 4.87 8.37 -6.55
N PHE A 162 5.21 7.99 -5.31
CA PHE A 162 4.40 8.36 -4.14
C PHE A 162 4.39 9.88 -3.86
N CYS A 163 5.37 10.61 -4.36
CA CYS A 163 5.45 12.08 -4.23
C CYS A 163 4.79 12.83 -5.39
N LYS A 164 4.38 12.13 -6.46
CA LYS A 164 3.74 12.75 -7.63
C LYS A 164 2.24 12.96 -7.40
N PRO A 165 1.61 13.94 -8.08
CA PRO A 165 0.17 14.09 -8.11
C PRO A 165 -0.51 12.77 -8.55
N LYS A 166 -1.66 12.46 -7.95
CA LYS A 166 -2.46 11.27 -8.24
C LYS A 166 -3.89 11.67 -8.54
N ILE A 167 -4.55 10.83 -9.34
CA ILE A 167 -5.97 10.98 -9.67
C ILE A 167 -6.81 10.52 -8.48
#